data_12a19396eab9d9950f30699ea11c5c37
#
_entry.id   12a19396eab9d9950f30699ea11c5c37
#
_cell.length_a   1.000
_cell.length_b   1.000
_cell.length_c   1.000
_cell.angle_alpha   90.00
_cell.angle_beta   90.00
_cell.angle_gamma   90.00
#
_symmetry.space_group_name_H-M   'P 1'
#
loop_
_entity.id
_entity.type
_entity.pdbx_description
1 polymer ?
#
loop_
_entity_poly.entity_id
_entity_poly.type
_entity_poly.pdbx_seq_one_letter_code
_entity_poly.pdbx_strand_id
1 'polypeptide(L)'
;MSERHKDISNSSKRIATNTLVLFARMLVLTFVNLYTVRLVLAGLGTEDYGIFNAIAGVVTASTCISSVLALSTQRFYSYSIGKRETERLQEIFSVSLNICLLLSVCFILLFEIVGPWLVSTLLTIPQSRMEAAQLLLQFSLFSFIFTLLQIPFIGAIFAHENMGYYALVSTFDCIVKLLIAYGLGRTGNDNLVYYGAALMIESLVVMIIYMTIARRKYAECQYAIVREKVLYKELFSFSGWSFYGALAGVGMTQGSSVIL
;
A
#
# COMPACT_ATOMS: atom_id res chain seq x y z
N MET A 1 -14.54 -34.68 -22.89
CA MET A 1 -14.83 -34.76 -21.44
C MET A 1 -13.56 -34.76 -20.58
N SER A 2 -12.48 -35.43 -21.03
CA SER A 2 -11.17 -35.49 -20.33
C SER A 2 -10.44 -34.17 -20.18
N GLU A 3 -10.43 -33.29 -21.20
CA GLU A 3 -9.74 -31.99 -21.13
C GLU A 3 -10.39 -31.04 -20.13
N ARG A 4 -11.71 -30.99 -20.08
CA ARG A 4 -12.46 -30.14 -19.13
C ARG A 4 -12.22 -30.52 -17.66
N HIS A 5 -12.03 -31.84 -17.39
CA HIS A 5 -11.67 -32.33 -16.05
C HIS A 5 -10.24 -31.96 -15.67
N LYS A 6 -9.31 -31.95 -16.64
CA LYS A 6 -7.91 -31.58 -16.43
C LYS A 6 -7.74 -30.07 -16.14
N ASP A 7 -8.52 -29.24 -16.83
CA ASP A 7 -8.53 -27.78 -16.61
C ASP A 7 -9.10 -27.40 -15.23
N ILE A 8 -10.18 -28.06 -14.82
CA ILE A 8 -10.79 -27.86 -13.47
C ILE A 8 -9.81 -28.29 -12.38
N SER A 9 -9.13 -29.45 -12.55
CA SER A 9 -8.13 -29.94 -11.59
C SER A 9 -6.92 -28.99 -11.48
N ASN A 10 -6.45 -28.43 -12.59
CA ASN A 10 -5.33 -27.49 -12.61
C ASN A 10 -5.72 -26.14 -11.96
N SER A 11 -6.94 -25.65 -12.23
CA SER A 11 -7.47 -24.44 -11.60
C SER A 11 -7.61 -24.60 -10.09
N SER A 12 -8.17 -25.74 -9.63
CA SER A 12 -8.32 -26.04 -8.20
C SER A 12 -6.97 -26.14 -7.47
N LYS A 13 -5.97 -26.79 -8.09
CA LYS A 13 -4.61 -26.86 -7.54
C LYS A 13 -3.96 -25.47 -7.43
N ARG A 14 -4.14 -24.62 -8.44
CA ARG A 14 -3.61 -23.25 -8.45
C ARG A 14 -4.24 -22.39 -7.36
N ILE A 15 -5.55 -22.50 -7.19
CA ILE A 15 -6.27 -21.82 -6.11
C ILE A 15 -5.77 -22.30 -4.73
N ALA A 16 -5.68 -23.62 -4.52
CA ALA A 16 -5.19 -24.18 -3.27
C ALA A 16 -3.75 -23.75 -2.96
N THR A 17 -2.86 -23.77 -3.96
CA THR A 17 -1.47 -23.32 -3.80
C THR A 17 -1.41 -21.82 -3.46
N ASN A 18 -2.16 -20.98 -4.17
CA ASN A 18 -2.20 -19.55 -3.90
C ASN A 18 -2.72 -19.27 -2.48
N THR A 19 -3.76 -19.97 -2.05
CA THR A 19 -4.31 -19.83 -0.69
C THR A 19 -3.28 -20.24 0.37
N LEU A 20 -2.59 -21.36 0.17
CA LEU A 20 -1.55 -21.84 1.09
C LEU A 20 -0.39 -20.84 1.20
N VAL A 21 0.08 -20.33 0.06
CA VAL A 21 1.16 -19.31 0.00
C VAL A 21 0.76 -18.04 0.74
N LEU A 22 -0.47 -17.54 0.52
CA LEU A 22 -0.97 -16.36 1.21
C LEU A 22 -1.14 -16.58 2.72
N PHE A 23 -1.59 -17.77 3.13
CA PHE A 23 -1.72 -18.12 4.54
C PHE A 23 -0.36 -18.22 5.23
N ALA A 24 0.61 -18.94 4.62
CA ALA A 24 1.97 -19.03 5.14
C ALA A 24 2.62 -17.62 5.27
N ARG A 25 2.45 -16.79 4.23
CA ARG A 25 2.86 -15.38 4.26
C ARG A 25 2.23 -14.64 5.46
N MET A 26 0.91 -14.76 5.67
CA MET A 26 0.22 -14.07 6.76
C MET A 26 0.82 -14.43 8.12
N LEU A 27 1.11 -15.71 8.37
CA LEU A 27 1.76 -16.16 9.60
C LEU A 27 3.13 -15.52 9.77
N VAL A 28 3.99 -15.58 8.75
CA VAL A 28 5.33 -14.99 8.79
C VAL A 28 5.24 -13.50 9.08
N LEU A 29 4.39 -12.75 8.35
CA LEU A 29 4.22 -11.32 8.55
C LEU A 29 3.75 -10.99 9.97
N THR A 30 2.83 -11.76 10.54
CA THR A 30 2.32 -11.54 11.90
C THR A 30 3.43 -11.66 12.94
N PHE A 31 4.21 -12.74 12.90
CA PHE A 31 5.31 -12.94 13.87
C PHE A 31 6.41 -11.89 13.70
N VAL A 32 6.82 -11.59 12.47
CA VAL A 32 7.84 -10.59 12.20
C VAL A 32 7.39 -9.20 12.63
N ASN A 33 6.14 -8.82 12.33
CA ASN A 33 5.60 -7.51 12.73
C ASN A 33 5.52 -7.36 14.25
N LEU A 34 5.08 -8.38 14.98
CA LEU A 34 5.06 -8.35 16.46
C LEU A 34 6.46 -8.13 17.03
N TYR A 35 7.47 -8.81 16.47
CA TYR A 35 8.84 -8.63 16.89
C TYR A 35 9.41 -7.27 16.50
N THR A 36 9.08 -6.78 15.29
CA THR A 36 9.48 -5.45 14.80
C THR A 36 8.96 -4.33 15.70
N VAL A 37 7.69 -4.36 16.12
CA VAL A 37 7.12 -3.37 17.04
C VAL A 37 7.94 -3.29 18.34
N ARG A 38 8.33 -4.43 18.90
CA ARG A 38 9.17 -4.47 20.11
C ARG A 38 10.53 -3.81 19.90
N LEU A 39 11.18 -4.07 18.76
CA LEU A 39 12.48 -3.46 18.42
C LEU A 39 12.37 -1.95 18.21
N VAL A 40 11.32 -1.51 17.49
CA VAL A 40 11.07 -0.08 17.25
C VAL A 40 10.83 0.65 18.56
N LEU A 41 10.00 0.10 19.44
CA LEU A 41 9.73 0.69 20.75
C LEU A 41 11.01 0.75 21.61
N ALA A 42 11.84 -0.28 21.59
CA ALA A 42 13.11 -0.30 22.32
C ALA A 42 14.15 0.68 21.74
N GLY A 43 14.15 0.88 20.41
CA GLY A 43 15.09 1.75 19.70
C GLY A 43 14.71 3.23 19.72
N LEU A 44 13.42 3.56 19.60
CA LEU A 44 12.91 4.94 19.63
C LEU A 44 12.67 5.43 21.07
N GLY A 45 12.31 4.55 21.98
CA GLY A 45 11.76 4.92 23.28
C GLY A 45 10.27 5.28 23.19
N THR A 46 9.64 5.50 24.34
CA THR A 46 8.18 5.70 24.42
C THR A 46 7.72 7.02 23.79
N GLU A 47 8.52 8.09 23.92
CA GLU A 47 8.19 9.42 23.41
C GLU A 47 8.22 9.46 21.88
N ASP A 48 9.35 9.11 21.25
CA ASP A 48 9.50 9.11 19.80
C ASP A 48 8.60 8.06 19.12
N TYR A 49 8.36 6.91 19.77
CA TYR A 49 7.41 5.92 19.31
C TYR A 49 5.97 6.47 19.32
N GLY A 50 5.62 7.26 20.33
CA GLY A 50 4.34 7.98 20.40
C GLY A 50 4.18 8.97 19.24
N ILE A 51 5.21 9.79 18.97
CA ILE A 51 5.24 10.74 17.85
C ILE A 51 5.10 10.02 16.52
N PHE A 52 5.87 8.92 16.32
CA PHE A 52 5.79 8.09 15.13
C PHE A 52 4.37 7.56 14.90
N ASN A 53 3.75 6.95 15.92
CA ASN A 53 2.40 6.41 15.78
C ASN A 53 1.34 7.49 15.53
N ALA A 54 1.46 8.65 16.13
CA ALA A 54 0.54 9.76 15.90
C ALA A 54 0.59 10.25 14.46
N ILE A 55 1.80 10.47 13.92
CA ILE A 55 2.01 10.93 12.53
C ILE A 55 1.65 9.82 11.54
N ALA A 56 2.14 8.60 11.76
CA ALA A 56 1.82 7.45 10.92
C ALA A 56 0.32 7.15 10.94
N GLY A 57 -0.38 7.33 12.06
CA GLY A 57 -1.82 7.16 12.17
C GLY A 57 -2.61 8.06 11.22
N VAL A 58 -2.21 9.34 11.11
CA VAL A 58 -2.82 10.30 10.18
C VAL A 58 -2.64 9.86 8.73
N VAL A 59 -1.43 9.46 8.37
CA VAL A 59 -1.12 8.96 7.02
C VAL A 59 -1.84 7.63 6.76
N THR A 60 -1.89 6.74 7.76
CA THR A 60 -2.58 5.44 7.67
C THR A 60 -4.08 5.60 7.44
N ALA A 61 -4.73 6.62 7.98
CA ALA A 61 -6.12 6.91 7.67
C ALA A 61 -6.35 7.08 6.16
N SER A 62 -5.37 7.60 5.43
CA SER A 62 -5.41 7.75 3.98
C SER A 62 -5.31 6.41 3.21
N THR A 63 -4.85 5.34 3.85
CA THR A 63 -4.73 4.01 3.20
C THR A 63 -6.07 3.37 2.85
N CYS A 64 -7.17 3.84 3.46
CA CYS A 64 -8.52 3.45 3.04
C CYS A 64 -8.77 3.75 1.56
N ILE A 65 -8.26 4.88 1.06
CA ILE A 65 -8.37 5.26 -0.35
C ILE A 65 -7.54 4.32 -1.23
N SER A 66 -6.32 3.98 -0.79
CA SER A 66 -5.44 3.05 -1.50
C SER A 66 -6.08 1.66 -1.65
N SER A 67 -6.71 1.14 -0.59
CA SER A 67 -7.34 -0.18 -0.61
C SER A 67 -8.54 -0.24 -1.57
N VAL A 68 -9.34 0.82 -1.61
CA VAL A 68 -10.47 0.93 -2.53
C VAL A 68 -9.99 1.00 -3.99
N LEU A 69 -8.94 1.77 -4.26
CA LEU A 69 -8.34 1.84 -5.61
C LEU A 69 -7.75 0.50 -6.04
N ALA A 70 -7.08 -0.20 -5.13
CA ALA A 70 -6.50 -1.51 -5.39
C ALA A 70 -7.60 -2.53 -5.79
N LEU A 71 -8.70 -2.58 -5.03
CA LEU A 71 -9.86 -3.43 -5.33
C LEU A 71 -10.51 -3.07 -6.66
N SER A 72 -10.69 -1.77 -6.93
CA SER A 72 -11.25 -1.29 -8.19
C SER A 72 -10.37 -1.71 -9.37
N THR A 73 -9.09 -1.39 -9.31
CA THR A 73 -8.12 -1.74 -10.35
C THR A 73 -8.08 -3.24 -10.61
N GLN A 74 -7.98 -4.06 -9.55
CA GLN A 74 -8.00 -5.51 -9.65
C GLN A 74 -9.25 -6.04 -10.32
N ARG A 75 -10.44 -5.51 -9.96
CA ARG A 75 -11.71 -5.92 -10.56
C ARG A 75 -11.76 -5.66 -12.06
N PHE A 76 -11.39 -4.45 -12.50
CA PHE A 76 -11.39 -4.09 -13.92
C PHE A 76 -10.41 -4.94 -14.71
N TYR A 77 -9.22 -5.20 -14.17
CA TYR A 77 -8.25 -6.11 -14.77
C TYR A 77 -8.80 -7.52 -14.93
N SER A 78 -9.31 -8.12 -13.84
CA SER A 78 -9.84 -9.49 -13.86
C SER A 78 -11.01 -9.64 -14.85
N TYR A 79 -11.86 -8.61 -14.97
CA TYR A 79 -12.96 -8.60 -15.91
C TYR A 79 -12.47 -8.59 -17.37
N SER A 80 -11.51 -7.74 -17.71
CA SER A 80 -10.95 -7.63 -19.06
C SER A 80 -10.12 -8.86 -19.45
N ILE A 81 -9.39 -9.47 -18.50
CA ILE A 81 -8.72 -10.75 -18.72
C ILE A 81 -9.74 -11.84 -19.05
N GLY A 82 -10.85 -11.92 -18.31
CA GLY A 82 -11.91 -12.89 -18.55
C GLY A 82 -12.55 -12.74 -19.93
N LYS A 83 -12.64 -11.51 -20.47
CA LYS A 83 -13.11 -11.21 -21.82
C LYS A 83 -12.05 -11.33 -22.90
N ARG A 84 -10.78 -11.54 -22.56
CA ARG A 84 -9.62 -11.56 -23.48
C ARG A 84 -9.40 -10.23 -24.23
N GLU A 85 -9.76 -9.11 -23.62
CA GLU A 85 -9.60 -7.75 -24.16
C GLU A 85 -8.21 -7.20 -23.79
N THR A 86 -7.16 -7.63 -24.50
CA THR A 86 -5.76 -7.29 -24.16
C THR A 86 -5.43 -5.79 -24.28
N GLU A 87 -6.01 -5.10 -25.28
CA GLU A 87 -5.82 -3.66 -25.46
C GLU A 87 -6.41 -2.87 -24.29
N ARG A 88 -7.57 -3.29 -23.80
CA ARG A 88 -8.25 -2.66 -22.66
C ARG A 88 -7.46 -2.81 -21.34
N LEU A 89 -6.64 -3.86 -21.20
CA LEU A 89 -5.77 -4.03 -20.03
C LEU A 89 -4.74 -2.90 -19.92
N GLN A 90 -4.13 -2.50 -21.04
CA GLN A 90 -3.17 -1.40 -21.07
C GLN A 90 -3.84 -0.05 -20.78
N GLU A 91 -5.08 0.14 -21.24
CA GLU A 91 -5.88 1.33 -20.93
C GLU A 91 -6.20 1.40 -19.43
N ILE A 92 -6.65 0.29 -18.82
CA ILE A 92 -6.93 0.20 -17.39
C ILE A 92 -5.67 0.51 -16.57
N PHE A 93 -4.52 -0.03 -16.97
CA PHE A 93 -3.24 0.27 -16.34
C PHE A 93 -2.94 1.77 -16.35
N SER A 94 -3.01 2.37 -17.54
CA SER A 94 -2.66 3.78 -17.75
C SER A 94 -3.62 4.72 -17.00
N VAL A 95 -4.93 4.43 -17.02
CA VAL A 95 -5.94 5.21 -16.29
C VAL A 95 -5.74 5.05 -14.77
N SER A 96 -5.51 3.83 -14.28
CA SER A 96 -5.25 3.60 -12.85
C SER A 96 -3.99 4.33 -12.40
N LEU A 97 -2.91 4.32 -13.20
CA LEU A 97 -1.68 5.04 -12.90
C LEU A 97 -1.90 6.56 -12.87
N ASN A 98 -2.66 7.11 -13.84
CA ASN A 98 -3.00 8.53 -13.86
C ASN A 98 -3.84 8.95 -12.64
N ILE A 99 -4.78 8.11 -12.20
CA ILE A 99 -5.57 8.36 -10.99
C ILE A 99 -4.65 8.35 -9.76
N CYS A 100 -3.74 7.38 -9.65
CA CYS A 100 -2.78 7.33 -8.54
C CYS A 100 -1.84 8.55 -8.54
N LEU A 101 -1.37 9.01 -9.71
CA LEU A 101 -0.56 10.22 -9.83
C LEU A 101 -1.35 11.48 -9.43
N LEU A 102 -2.59 11.63 -9.91
CA LEU A 102 -3.45 12.76 -9.54
C LEU A 102 -3.68 12.80 -8.02
N LEU A 103 -4.02 11.66 -7.43
CA LEU A 103 -4.21 11.56 -5.98
C LEU A 103 -2.91 11.84 -5.22
N SER A 104 -1.77 11.37 -5.70
CA SER A 104 -0.47 11.69 -5.09
C SER A 104 -0.23 13.20 -5.03
N VAL A 105 -0.50 13.92 -6.13
CA VAL A 105 -0.40 15.39 -6.15
C VAL A 105 -1.40 16.03 -5.19
N CYS A 106 -2.65 15.57 -5.16
CA CYS A 106 -3.66 16.06 -4.23
C CYS A 106 -3.23 15.85 -2.76
N PHE A 107 -2.67 14.68 -2.43
CA PHE A 107 -2.17 14.39 -1.08
C PHE A 107 -0.96 15.24 -0.72
N ILE A 108 0.00 15.46 -1.63
CA ILE A 108 1.12 16.36 -1.40
C ILE A 108 0.59 17.74 -1.04
N LEU A 109 -0.27 18.33 -1.87
CA LEU A 109 -0.82 19.66 -1.63
C LEU A 109 -1.61 19.74 -0.31
N LEU A 110 -2.42 18.70 -0.02
CA LEU A 110 -3.18 18.64 1.22
C LEU A 110 -2.28 18.60 2.45
N PHE A 111 -1.28 17.71 2.46
CA PHE A 111 -0.40 17.52 3.60
C PHE A 111 0.63 18.63 3.76
N GLU A 112 1.03 19.33 2.71
CA GLU A 112 1.86 20.54 2.81
C GLU A 112 1.11 21.69 3.49
N ILE A 113 -0.21 21.79 3.28
CA ILE A 113 -1.04 22.86 3.90
C ILE A 113 -1.48 22.45 5.32
N VAL A 114 -2.03 21.24 5.46
CA VAL A 114 -2.66 20.77 6.70
C VAL A 114 -1.64 20.15 7.66
N GLY A 115 -0.58 19.53 7.14
CA GLY A 115 0.40 18.77 7.91
C GLY A 115 1.11 19.59 9.01
N PRO A 116 1.72 20.74 8.68
CA PRO A 116 2.37 21.58 9.68
C PRO A 116 1.41 22.06 10.76
N TRP A 117 0.18 22.43 10.38
CA TRP A 117 -0.88 22.82 11.31
C TRP A 117 -1.27 21.67 12.25
N LEU A 118 -1.40 20.46 11.70
CA LEU A 118 -1.77 19.27 12.46
C LEU A 118 -0.69 18.89 13.47
N VAL A 119 0.59 18.92 13.05
CA VAL A 119 1.73 18.61 13.93
C VAL A 119 1.87 19.64 15.04
N SER A 120 1.64 20.94 14.73
CA SER A 120 1.84 22.02 15.70
C SER A 120 0.65 22.24 16.65
N THR A 121 -0.58 21.87 16.24
CA THR A 121 -1.80 22.26 16.96
C THR A 121 -2.55 21.08 17.57
N LEU A 122 -2.63 19.95 16.86
CA LEU A 122 -3.37 18.78 17.31
C LEU A 122 -2.52 17.78 18.11
N LEU A 123 -1.22 17.70 17.79
CA LEU A 123 -0.34 16.76 18.46
C LEU A 123 0.43 17.48 19.58
N THR A 124 0.39 16.93 20.78
CA THR A 124 1.18 17.40 21.92
C THR A 124 2.62 16.92 21.81
N ILE A 125 3.38 17.55 20.89
CA ILE A 125 4.79 17.21 20.63
C ILE A 125 5.67 18.22 21.37
N PRO A 126 6.70 17.78 22.14
CA PRO A 126 7.68 18.68 22.74
C PRO A 126 8.38 19.54 21.69
N GLN A 127 8.65 20.80 22.01
CA GLN A 127 9.29 21.73 21.07
C GLN A 127 10.66 21.24 20.57
N SER A 128 11.39 20.51 21.42
CA SER A 128 12.67 19.89 21.07
C SER A 128 12.57 18.83 19.96
N ARG A 129 11.38 18.25 19.74
CA ARG A 129 11.12 17.18 18.76
C ARG A 129 10.31 17.66 17.56
N MET A 130 9.95 18.92 17.49
CA MET A 130 9.08 19.47 16.44
C MET A 130 9.70 19.33 15.05
N GLU A 131 10.99 19.63 14.89
CA GLU A 131 11.68 19.47 13.60
C GLU A 131 11.73 18.02 13.15
N ALA A 132 12.04 17.08 14.04
CA ALA A 132 12.05 15.66 13.75
C ALA A 132 10.66 15.15 13.36
N ALA A 133 9.61 15.63 14.00
CA ALA A 133 8.22 15.30 13.71
C ALA A 133 7.78 15.81 12.32
N GLN A 134 8.18 17.03 11.94
CA GLN A 134 7.89 17.57 10.60
C GLN A 134 8.62 16.78 9.51
N LEU A 135 9.89 16.42 9.70
CA LEU A 135 10.62 15.57 8.77
C LEU A 135 9.97 14.18 8.64
N LEU A 136 9.56 13.61 9.78
CA LEU A 136 8.86 12.33 9.79
C LEU A 136 7.54 12.38 9.00
N LEU A 137 6.79 13.47 9.11
CA LEU A 137 5.56 13.68 8.34
C LEU A 137 5.86 13.66 6.82
N GLN A 138 6.91 14.37 6.39
CA GLN A 138 7.33 14.37 4.99
C GLN A 138 7.73 12.97 4.50
N PHE A 139 8.56 12.27 5.26
CA PHE A 139 8.96 10.91 4.92
C PHE A 139 7.76 9.94 4.87
N SER A 140 6.81 10.06 5.80
CA SER A 140 5.60 9.27 5.82
C SER A 140 4.70 9.57 4.63
N LEU A 141 4.59 10.83 4.22
CA LEU A 141 3.85 11.25 3.04
C LEU A 141 4.43 10.63 1.76
N PHE A 142 5.75 10.73 1.57
CA PHE A 142 6.42 10.12 0.41
C PHE A 142 6.30 8.59 0.41
N SER A 143 6.42 7.93 1.56
CA SER A 143 6.17 6.49 1.69
C SER A 143 4.76 6.12 1.24
N PHE A 144 3.76 6.90 1.62
CA PHE A 144 2.37 6.69 1.21
C PHE A 144 2.19 6.89 -0.30
N ILE A 145 2.83 7.90 -0.89
CA ILE A 145 2.81 8.14 -2.34
C ILE A 145 3.39 6.94 -3.11
N PHE A 146 4.53 6.42 -2.66
CA PHE A 146 5.10 5.21 -3.28
C PHE A 146 4.17 4.01 -3.15
N THR A 147 3.46 3.88 -2.03
CA THR A 147 2.42 2.86 -1.85
C THR A 147 1.23 3.05 -2.78
N LEU A 148 0.81 4.28 -3.08
CA LEU A 148 -0.23 4.56 -4.08
C LEU A 148 0.23 4.16 -5.49
N LEU A 149 1.44 4.55 -5.87
CA LEU A 149 1.96 4.32 -7.22
C LEU A 149 2.22 2.83 -7.54
N GLN A 150 2.35 1.96 -6.54
CA GLN A 150 2.48 0.52 -6.78
C GLN A 150 1.14 -0.19 -7.05
N ILE A 151 -0.02 0.45 -6.76
CA ILE A 151 -1.36 -0.16 -6.88
C ILE A 151 -1.62 -0.74 -8.28
N PRO A 152 -1.40 -0.02 -9.41
CA PRO A 152 -1.65 -0.57 -10.74
C PRO A 152 -0.81 -1.82 -11.03
N PHE A 153 0.42 -1.88 -10.56
CA PHE A 153 1.33 -3.02 -10.74
C PHE A 153 0.89 -4.23 -9.91
N ILE A 154 0.50 -4.01 -8.65
CA ILE A 154 -0.04 -5.06 -7.79
C ILE A 154 -1.37 -5.57 -8.37
N GLY A 155 -2.23 -4.68 -8.87
CA GLY A 155 -3.49 -5.02 -9.51
C GLY A 155 -3.31 -5.99 -10.68
N ALA A 156 -2.31 -5.75 -11.54
CA ALA A 156 -1.96 -6.65 -12.63
C ALA A 156 -1.49 -8.03 -12.12
N ILE A 157 -0.63 -8.09 -11.10
CA ILE A 157 -0.14 -9.34 -10.49
C ILE A 157 -1.31 -10.17 -9.93
N PHE A 158 -2.25 -9.53 -9.23
CA PHE A 158 -3.42 -10.19 -8.67
C PHE A 158 -4.38 -10.70 -9.76
N ALA A 159 -4.62 -9.90 -10.78
CA ALA A 159 -5.52 -10.25 -11.87
C ALA A 159 -5.03 -11.46 -12.68
N HIS A 160 -3.71 -11.60 -12.84
CA HIS A 160 -3.09 -12.78 -13.43
C HIS A 160 -2.93 -13.96 -12.46
N GLU A 161 -3.48 -13.87 -11.25
CA GLU A 161 -3.42 -14.90 -10.20
C GLU A 161 -1.99 -15.33 -9.79
N ASN A 162 -1.00 -14.47 -10.01
CA ASN A 162 0.40 -14.74 -9.68
C ASN A 162 0.73 -14.32 -8.23
N MET A 163 -0.01 -14.87 -7.26
CA MET A 163 0.09 -14.53 -5.83
C MET A 163 1.48 -14.77 -5.22
N GLY A 164 2.28 -15.66 -5.85
CA GLY A 164 3.64 -15.94 -5.39
C GLY A 164 4.56 -14.72 -5.44
N TYR A 165 4.47 -13.87 -6.47
CA TYR A 165 5.26 -12.63 -6.55
C TYR A 165 4.87 -11.64 -5.47
N TYR A 166 3.57 -11.50 -5.24
CA TYR A 166 3.07 -10.66 -4.16
C TYR A 166 3.54 -11.13 -2.79
N ALA A 167 3.45 -12.45 -2.53
CA ALA A 167 3.92 -13.04 -1.29
C ALA A 167 5.43 -12.83 -1.08
N LEU A 168 6.24 -13.01 -2.13
CA LEU A 168 7.68 -12.83 -2.08
C LEU A 168 8.05 -11.37 -1.77
N VAL A 169 7.49 -10.40 -2.52
CA VAL A 169 7.80 -8.98 -2.32
C VAL A 169 7.33 -8.48 -0.97
N SER A 170 6.13 -8.88 -0.51
CA SER A 170 5.64 -8.47 0.80
C SER A 170 6.38 -9.13 1.97
N THR A 171 6.94 -10.31 1.78
CA THR A 171 7.83 -10.92 2.77
C THR A 171 9.17 -10.19 2.81
N PHE A 172 9.73 -9.83 1.65
CA PHE A 172 10.91 -8.98 1.54
C PHE A 172 10.72 -7.64 2.25
N ASP A 173 9.60 -6.92 1.96
CA ASP A 173 9.21 -5.68 2.64
C ASP A 173 9.22 -5.83 4.16
N CYS A 174 8.60 -6.88 4.69
CA CYS A 174 8.55 -7.15 6.11
C CYS A 174 9.94 -7.40 6.73
N ILE A 175 10.79 -8.15 6.04
CA ILE A 175 12.17 -8.44 6.50
C ILE A 175 13.01 -7.15 6.50
N VAL A 176 12.88 -6.31 5.47
CA VAL A 176 13.62 -5.03 5.40
C VAL A 176 13.18 -4.10 6.54
N LYS A 177 11.88 -4.01 6.84
CA LYS A 177 11.37 -3.25 8.00
C LYS A 177 11.94 -3.76 9.32
N LEU A 178 12.08 -5.08 9.48
CA LEU A 178 12.71 -5.67 10.64
C LEU A 178 14.19 -5.28 10.73
N LEU A 179 14.94 -5.31 9.61
CA LEU A 179 16.35 -4.91 9.57
C LEU A 179 16.53 -3.42 9.88
N ILE A 180 15.64 -2.55 9.37
CA ILE A 180 15.62 -1.12 9.70
C ILE A 180 15.41 -0.93 11.21
N ALA A 181 14.44 -1.63 11.81
CA ALA A 181 14.18 -1.59 13.24
C ALA A 181 15.37 -2.08 14.07
N TYR A 182 16.08 -3.11 13.60
CA TYR A 182 17.30 -3.62 14.26
C TYR A 182 18.48 -2.64 14.18
N GLY A 183 18.51 -1.78 13.15
CA GLY A 183 19.50 -0.72 12.99
C GLY A 183 19.31 0.47 13.93
N LEU A 184 18.14 0.62 14.56
CA LEU A 184 17.86 1.71 15.50
C LEU A 184 18.85 1.69 16.69
N GLY A 185 19.30 2.87 17.11
CA GLY A 185 20.26 3.03 18.21
C GLY A 185 21.73 2.77 17.87
N ARG A 186 22.03 2.38 16.59
CA ARG A 186 23.40 2.11 16.15
C ARG A 186 24.00 3.20 15.27
N THR A 187 23.17 4.11 14.78
CA THR A 187 23.56 5.10 13.75
C THR A 187 24.09 6.41 14.31
N GLY A 188 24.03 6.67 15.62
CA GLY A 188 24.50 7.93 16.23
C GLY A 188 23.71 9.18 15.83
N ASN A 189 22.75 9.06 14.96
CA ASN A 189 21.83 10.12 14.51
C ASN A 189 20.50 10.06 15.28
N ASP A 190 19.63 11.05 15.05
CA ASP A 190 18.28 11.01 15.60
C ASP A 190 17.53 9.77 15.08
N ASN A 191 17.19 8.87 15.98
CA ASN A 191 16.57 7.57 15.65
C ASN A 191 15.22 7.74 14.96
N LEU A 192 14.44 8.78 15.30
CA LEU A 192 13.13 9.05 14.71
C LEU A 192 13.26 9.45 13.23
N VAL A 193 14.19 10.36 12.93
CA VAL A 193 14.47 10.83 11.56
C VAL A 193 15.05 9.68 10.73
N TYR A 194 16.00 8.92 11.29
CA TYR A 194 16.56 7.73 10.63
C TYR A 194 15.46 6.72 10.27
N TYR A 195 14.57 6.41 11.20
CA TYR A 195 13.50 5.44 11.00
C TYR A 195 12.54 5.89 9.91
N GLY A 196 12.09 7.14 9.93
CA GLY A 196 11.22 7.72 8.90
C GLY A 196 11.86 7.69 7.50
N ALA A 197 13.12 8.14 7.39
CA ALA A 197 13.86 8.15 6.13
C ALA A 197 14.09 6.72 5.59
N ALA A 198 14.43 5.77 6.46
CA ALA A 198 14.64 4.38 6.07
C ALA A 198 13.35 3.72 5.55
N LEU A 199 12.19 3.98 6.19
CA LEU A 199 10.88 3.50 5.72
C LEU A 199 10.49 4.14 4.38
N MET A 200 10.82 5.41 4.14
CA MET A 200 10.58 6.06 2.86
C MET A 200 11.41 5.40 1.75
N ILE A 201 12.70 5.16 1.99
CA ILE A 201 13.59 4.49 1.02
C ILE A 201 13.10 3.06 0.76
N GLU A 202 12.70 2.36 1.80
CA GLU A 202 12.14 1.00 1.71
C GLU A 202 10.89 0.98 0.81
N SER A 203 9.93 1.87 1.03
CA SER A 203 8.72 1.98 0.22
C SER A 203 9.02 2.26 -1.26
N LEU A 204 10.03 3.10 -1.54
CA LEU A 204 10.52 3.37 -2.89
C LEU A 204 11.10 2.10 -3.53
N VAL A 205 11.92 1.35 -2.79
CA VAL A 205 12.53 0.09 -3.28
C VAL A 205 11.44 -0.93 -3.60
N VAL A 206 10.47 -1.10 -2.72
CA VAL A 206 9.33 -2.02 -2.92
C VAL A 206 8.51 -1.62 -4.15
N MET A 207 8.24 -0.32 -4.34
CA MET A 207 7.57 0.18 -5.54
C MET A 207 8.36 -0.18 -6.81
N ILE A 208 9.69 0.04 -6.82
CA ILE A 208 10.55 -0.28 -7.96
C ILE A 208 10.54 -1.79 -8.25
N ILE A 209 10.54 -2.63 -7.22
CA ILE A 209 10.47 -4.10 -7.37
C ILE A 209 9.15 -4.50 -8.04
N TYR A 210 8.00 -4.02 -7.55
CA TYR A 210 6.69 -4.31 -8.16
C TYR A 210 6.61 -3.81 -9.60
N MET A 211 7.08 -2.59 -9.87
CA MET A 211 7.15 -2.01 -11.21
C MET A 211 8.00 -2.88 -12.14
N THR A 212 9.17 -3.33 -11.68
CA THR A 212 10.09 -4.13 -12.49
C THR A 212 9.51 -5.51 -12.80
N ILE A 213 8.92 -6.18 -11.80
CA ILE A 213 8.27 -7.48 -11.99
C ILE A 213 7.11 -7.36 -12.97
N ALA A 214 6.22 -6.38 -12.76
CA ALA A 214 5.04 -6.20 -13.59
C ALA A 214 5.41 -5.86 -15.04
N ARG A 215 6.31 -4.90 -15.26
CA ARG A 215 6.74 -4.50 -16.62
C ARG A 215 7.48 -5.60 -17.38
N ARG A 216 8.23 -6.46 -16.68
CA ARG A 216 8.93 -7.59 -17.34
C ARG A 216 8.00 -8.73 -17.68
N LYS A 217 6.93 -8.91 -16.93
CA LYS A 217 6.08 -10.09 -17.02
C LYS A 217 4.79 -9.84 -17.80
N TYR A 218 4.28 -8.61 -17.77
CA TYR A 218 2.99 -8.22 -18.36
C TYR A 218 3.20 -7.07 -19.34
N ALA A 219 2.91 -7.34 -20.62
CA ALA A 219 3.08 -6.35 -21.70
C ALA A 219 2.14 -5.14 -21.53
N GLU A 220 0.98 -5.35 -20.92
CA GLU A 220 0.00 -4.32 -20.61
C GLU A 220 0.44 -3.30 -19.55
N CYS A 221 1.48 -3.62 -18.75
CA CYS A 221 2.03 -2.70 -17.75
C CYS A 221 2.95 -1.62 -18.36
N GLN A 222 2.72 -1.26 -19.60
CA GLN A 222 3.35 -0.14 -20.30
C GLN A 222 2.37 1.01 -20.40
N TYR A 223 2.84 2.23 -20.12
CA TYR A 223 2.00 3.41 -20.18
C TYR A 223 1.59 3.73 -21.63
N ALA A 224 0.29 3.90 -21.86
CA ALA A 224 -0.27 4.42 -23.09
C ALA A 224 -1.10 5.67 -22.80
N ILE A 225 -1.12 6.61 -23.74
CA ILE A 225 -1.94 7.82 -23.60
C ILE A 225 -3.39 7.44 -23.89
N VAL A 226 -4.20 7.36 -22.84
CA VAL A 226 -5.64 7.05 -22.93
C VAL A 226 -6.46 8.33 -22.86
N ARG A 227 -7.32 8.56 -23.85
CA ARG A 227 -8.24 9.70 -23.91
C ARG A 227 -9.70 9.34 -23.60
N GLU A 228 -9.98 8.08 -23.28
CA GLU A 228 -11.33 7.59 -22.99
C GLU A 228 -11.85 8.10 -21.64
N LYS A 229 -12.67 9.16 -21.69
CA LYS A 229 -13.33 9.73 -20.50
C LYS A 229 -14.26 8.74 -19.80
N VAL A 230 -14.79 7.75 -20.52
CA VAL A 230 -15.72 6.75 -19.99
C VAL A 230 -15.04 5.87 -18.95
N LEU A 231 -13.84 5.37 -19.24
CA LEU A 231 -13.08 4.52 -18.35
C LEU A 231 -12.66 5.25 -17.05
N TYR A 232 -12.26 6.52 -17.16
CA TYR A 232 -12.01 7.37 -15.98
C TYR A 232 -13.26 7.49 -15.11
N LYS A 233 -14.42 7.76 -15.71
CA LYS A 233 -15.69 7.89 -14.99
C LYS A 233 -16.10 6.58 -14.31
N GLU A 234 -15.94 5.46 -14.98
CA GLU A 234 -16.25 4.13 -14.43
C GLU A 234 -15.37 3.82 -13.21
N LEU A 235 -14.05 3.99 -13.31
CA LEU A 235 -13.10 3.76 -12.22
C LEU A 235 -13.36 4.70 -11.04
N PHE A 236 -13.55 5.99 -11.28
CA PHE A 236 -13.86 6.96 -10.22
C PHE A 236 -15.21 6.68 -9.55
N SER A 237 -16.24 6.39 -10.33
CA SER A 237 -17.58 6.10 -9.78
C SER A 237 -17.56 4.83 -8.92
N PHE A 238 -16.94 3.77 -9.41
CA PHE A 238 -16.82 2.53 -8.64
C PHE A 238 -15.98 2.72 -7.37
N SER A 239 -14.85 3.44 -7.48
CA SER A 239 -14.01 3.76 -6.32
C SER A 239 -14.76 4.61 -5.31
N GLY A 240 -15.54 5.59 -5.75
CA GLY A 240 -16.37 6.42 -4.89
C GLY A 240 -17.39 5.61 -4.09
N TRP A 241 -18.15 4.74 -4.73
CA TRP A 241 -19.10 3.86 -4.04
C TRP A 241 -18.42 2.88 -3.08
N SER A 242 -17.30 2.30 -3.50
CA SER A 242 -16.51 1.39 -2.66
C SER A 242 -15.92 2.12 -1.44
N PHE A 243 -15.58 3.40 -1.58
CA PHE A 243 -15.11 4.24 -0.48
C PHE A 243 -16.20 4.45 0.59
N TYR A 244 -17.44 4.75 0.18
CA TYR A 244 -18.56 4.84 1.12
C TYR A 244 -18.80 3.51 1.86
N GLY A 245 -18.71 2.38 1.14
CA GLY A 245 -18.78 1.05 1.75
C GLY A 245 -17.66 0.78 2.76
N ALA A 246 -16.43 1.17 2.44
CA ALA A 246 -15.29 1.04 3.35
C ALA A 246 -15.43 1.92 4.59
N LEU A 247 -15.87 3.18 4.44
CA LEU A 247 -16.16 4.08 5.57
C LEU A 247 -17.26 3.54 6.48
N ALA A 248 -18.33 3.00 5.89
CA ALA A 248 -19.40 2.36 6.68
C ALA A 248 -18.87 1.16 7.46
N GLY A 249 -18.01 0.33 6.85
CA GLY A 249 -17.36 -0.79 7.53
C GLY A 249 -16.48 -0.36 8.71
N VAL A 250 -15.66 0.68 8.52
CA VAL A 250 -14.85 1.27 9.62
C VAL A 250 -15.75 1.86 10.71
N GLY A 251 -16.81 2.57 10.32
CA GLY A 251 -17.79 3.11 11.27
C GLY A 251 -18.49 2.04 12.10
N MET A 252 -18.84 0.89 11.51
CA MET A 252 -19.44 -0.22 12.24
C MET A 252 -18.45 -0.88 13.21
N THR A 253 -17.20 -1.09 12.80
CA THR A 253 -16.20 -1.75 13.65
C THR A 253 -15.70 -0.85 14.77
N GLN A 254 -15.48 0.42 14.52
CA GLN A 254 -15.04 1.38 15.52
C GLN A 254 -16.21 1.90 16.38
N GLY A 255 -17.39 2.05 15.78
CA GLY A 255 -18.59 2.49 16.51
C GLY A 255 -19.03 1.51 17.58
N SER A 256 -18.87 0.20 17.33
CA SER A 256 -19.16 -0.83 18.35
C SER A 256 -18.21 -0.74 19.57
N SER A 257 -16.97 -0.27 19.37
CA SER A 257 -15.98 -0.10 20.45
C SER A 257 -16.25 1.14 21.32
N VAL A 258 -17.06 2.08 20.85
CA VAL A 258 -17.40 3.32 21.58
C VAL A 258 -18.71 3.13 22.41
N ILE A 259 -19.54 2.15 22.02
CA ILE A 259 -20.83 1.89 22.66
C ILE A 259 -20.71 0.85 23.80
N LEU A 260 -19.65 0.07 23.83
CA LEU A 260 -19.31 -0.90 24.89
C LEU A 260 -18.36 -0.27 25.91
#